data_8a7e06033b54671b2eae7d6ab1de00db
#
_entry.id   8a7e06033b54671b2eae7d6ab1de00db
#
_cell.length_a   1.000
_cell.length_b   1.000
_cell.length_c   1.000
_cell.angle_alpha   90.00
_cell.angle_beta   90.00
_cell.angle_gamma   90.00
#
_symmetry.space_group_name_H-M   'P 1'
#
loop_
_entity.id
_entity.type
_entity.pdbx_description
1 polymer ?
#
loop_
_entity_poly.entity_id
_entity_poly.type
_entity_poly.pdbx_seq_one_letter_code
_entity_poly.pdbx_strand_id
1 'polypeptide(L)'
;REHGDLVGKQIAYFSAEFALHQSLPIYAGGLGVLAGDHCKEASDLGVPLIGVGFMYPQGYFHQSLTADGWQQEVYEKLNWTSAPVEPAITPDGKPCVTAVPLGNRTVLVAVWRVRVGRVVLYLLAIVSYR
;
A
#
# COMPACT_ATOMS: atom_id res chain seq x y z
N ARG A 1 20.35 -10.82 -15.53
CA ARG A 1 21.12 -12.07 -15.26
C ARG A 1 21.90 -12.03 -13.95
N GLU A 2 21.90 -10.89 -13.25
CA GLU A 2 22.66 -10.73 -11.99
C GLU A 2 22.02 -11.47 -10.79
N HIS A 3 20.78 -11.94 -10.94
CA HIS A 3 20.03 -12.62 -9.88
C HIS A 3 19.58 -14.04 -10.29
N GLY A 4 20.47 -14.80 -10.95
CA GLY A 4 20.17 -16.15 -11.44
C GLY A 4 19.59 -17.10 -10.38
N ASP A 5 20.02 -16.94 -9.12
CA ASP A 5 19.53 -17.74 -8.00
C ASP A 5 18.08 -17.43 -7.60
N LEU A 6 17.51 -16.32 -8.11
CA LEU A 6 16.14 -15.88 -7.86
C LEU A 6 15.18 -16.24 -9.00
N VAL A 7 15.66 -16.86 -10.06
CA VAL A 7 14.80 -17.28 -11.18
C VAL A 7 13.72 -18.23 -10.69
N GLY A 8 12.47 -17.91 -10.99
CA GLY A 8 11.31 -18.66 -10.55
C GLY A 8 10.91 -18.49 -9.07
N LYS A 9 11.64 -17.64 -8.32
CA LYS A 9 11.28 -17.28 -6.95
C LYS A 9 10.55 -15.94 -6.94
N GLN A 10 9.75 -15.73 -5.90
CA GLN A 10 9.11 -14.46 -5.62
C GLN A 10 9.33 -14.10 -4.15
N ILE A 11 9.76 -12.87 -3.90
CA ILE A 11 10.06 -12.35 -2.58
C ILE A 11 8.91 -11.42 -2.18
N ALA A 12 8.25 -11.69 -1.06
CA ALA A 12 7.24 -10.80 -0.49
C ALA A 12 7.86 -9.91 0.59
N TYR A 13 7.74 -8.61 0.43
CA TYR A 13 8.17 -7.61 1.38
C TYR A 13 6.96 -6.96 2.05
N PHE A 14 6.81 -7.16 3.35
CA PHE A 14 5.70 -6.65 4.13
C PHE A 14 6.10 -5.35 4.85
N SER A 15 5.30 -4.32 4.70
CA SER A 15 5.44 -3.08 5.46
C SER A 15 4.07 -2.46 5.74
N ALA A 16 3.93 -1.83 6.90
CA ALA A 16 2.73 -1.06 7.23
C ALA A 16 2.62 0.23 6.41
N GLU A 17 3.74 0.74 5.89
CA GLU A 17 3.82 2.02 5.19
C GLU A 17 4.69 1.90 3.93
N PHE A 18 4.33 2.66 2.89
CA PHE A 18 5.13 2.82 1.68
C PHE A 18 5.05 4.28 1.19
N ALA A 19 6.15 5.00 1.22
CA ALA A 19 6.26 6.34 0.64
C ALA A 19 6.68 6.22 -0.83
N LEU A 20 5.71 6.25 -1.72
CA LEU A 20 5.93 6.13 -3.16
C LEU A 20 5.75 7.46 -3.90
N HIS A 21 4.64 8.11 -3.68
CA HIS A 21 4.26 9.37 -4.30
C HIS A 21 3.26 10.12 -3.44
N GLN A 22 3.20 11.44 -3.55
CA GLN A 22 2.28 12.30 -2.78
C GLN A 22 0.81 11.98 -3.04
N SER A 23 0.47 11.49 -4.25
CA SER A 23 -0.90 11.06 -4.57
C SER A 23 -1.34 9.77 -3.87
N LEU A 24 -0.46 9.11 -3.14
CA LEU A 24 -0.73 7.89 -2.40
C LEU A 24 -0.25 8.05 -0.95
N PRO A 25 -1.02 8.72 -0.09
CA PRO A 25 -0.61 9.06 1.28
C PRO A 25 -0.77 7.86 2.23
N ILE A 26 -0.02 6.79 1.99
CA ILE A 26 0.00 5.55 2.80
C ILE A 26 1.27 5.43 3.63
N TYR A 27 1.83 6.55 4.06
CA TYR A 27 3.03 6.62 4.91
C TYR A 27 2.93 7.79 5.88
N ALA A 28 3.67 7.70 6.98
CA ALA A 28 3.77 8.76 7.98
C ALA A 28 5.21 9.23 8.21
N GLY A 29 6.21 8.41 7.99
CA GLY A 29 7.59 8.73 8.33
C GLY A 29 8.64 7.87 7.64
N GLY A 30 9.79 7.75 8.29
CA GLY A 30 10.99 7.10 7.75
C GLY A 30 10.82 5.62 7.39
N LEU A 31 9.94 4.89 8.08
CA LEU A 31 9.61 3.51 7.74
C LEU A 31 9.04 3.41 6.32
N GLY A 32 8.10 4.31 5.99
CA GLY A 32 7.52 4.37 4.66
C GLY A 32 8.52 4.76 3.58
N VAL A 33 9.41 5.71 3.89
CA VAL A 33 10.50 6.13 2.97
C VAL A 33 11.42 4.96 2.68
N LEU A 34 11.88 4.24 3.71
CA LEU A 34 12.71 3.04 3.54
C LEU A 34 12.02 1.99 2.66
N ALA A 35 10.76 1.67 2.96
CA ALA A 35 10.00 0.68 2.20
C ALA A 35 9.77 1.09 0.74
N GLY A 36 9.48 2.36 0.50
CA GLY A 36 9.30 2.92 -0.84
C GLY A 36 10.59 2.86 -1.66
N ASP A 37 11.70 3.28 -1.09
CA ASP A 37 13.01 3.25 -1.75
C ASP A 37 13.46 1.81 -2.02
N HIS A 38 13.20 0.89 -1.08
CA HIS A 38 13.46 -0.53 -1.27
C HIS A 38 12.71 -1.12 -2.48
N CYS A 39 11.43 -0.78 -2.63
CA CYS A 39 10.64 -1.20 -3.79
C CYS A 39 11.17 -0.61 -5.11
N LYS A 40 11.56 0.66 -5.11
CA LYS A 40 12.10 1.35 -6.29
C LYS A 40 13.43 0.72 -6.71
N GLU A 41 14.35 0.53 -5.77
CA GLU A 41 15.64 -0.10 -6.04
C GLU A 41 15.48 -1.55 -6.50
N ALA A 42 14.61 -2.33 -5.87
CA ALA A 42 14.31 -3.68 -6.31
C ALA A 42 13.77 -3.72 -7.74
N SER A 43 12.95 -2.72 -8.11
CA SER A 43 12.47 -2.56 -9.49
C SER A 43 13.60 -2.29 -10.46
N ASP A 44 14.52 -1.40 -10.14
CA ASP A 44 15.65 -1.01 -11.00
C ASP A 44 16.62 -2.17 -11.18
N LEU A 45 16.91 -2.89 -10.13
CA LEU A 45 17.76 -4.08 -10.15
C LEU A 45 17.08 -5.33 -10.75
N GLY A 46 15.77 -5.30 -11.00
CA GLY A 46 15.04 -6.44 -11.54
C GLY A 46 14.88 -7.61 -10.55
N VAL A 47 14.89 -7.31 -9.25
CA VAL A 47 14.61 -8.30 -8.19
C VAL A 47 13.15 -8.71 -8.26
N PRO A 48 12.81 -10.03 -8.21
CA PRO A 48 11.42 -10.51 -8.25
C PRO A 48 10.70 -10.27 -6.91
N LEU A 49 10.51 -8.99 -6.58
CA LEU A 49 9.91 -8.53 -5.33
C LEU A 49 8.46 -8.10 -5.55
N ILE A 50 7.62 -8.45 -4.60
CA ILE A 50 6.28 -7.86 -4.43
C ILE A 50 6.22 -7.18 -3.06
N GLY A 51 5.59 -6.02 -2.99
CA GLY A 51 5.28 -5.37 -1.73
C GLY A 51 3.89 -5.77 -1.25
N VAL A 52 3.72 -5.87 0.06
CA VAL A 52 2.41 -6.10 0.70
C VAL A 52 2.24 -5.11 1.85
N GLY A 53 1.18 -4.33 1.81
CA GLY A 53 0.90 -3.31 2.82
C GLY A 53 -0.57 -3.05 3.01
N PHE A 54 -0.89 -1.93 3.63
CA PHE A 54 -2.26 -1.52 3.91
C PHE A 54 -2.65 -0.31 3.08
N MET A 55 -3.91 -0.29 2.68
CA MET A 55 -4.57 0.86 2.11
C MET A 55 -5.35 1.57 3.19
N TYR A 56 -4.91 2.74 3.57
CA TYR A 56 -5.59 3.57 4.54
C TYR A 56 -6.62 4.47 3.84
N PRO A 57 -7.89 4.45 4.23
CA PRO A 57 -8.92 5.33 3.64
C PRO A 57 -8.68 6.80 3.93
N GLN A 58 -7.96 7.07 5.01
CA GLN A 58 -7.45 8.38 5.38
C GLN A 58 -5.95 8.26 5.59
N GLY A 59 -5.18 9.16 4.98
CA GLY A 59 -3.75 9.27 5.24
C GLY A 59 -3.47 9.74 6.66
N TYR A 60 -2.19 9.89 6.99
CA TYR A 60 -1.78 10.52 8.24
C TYR A 60 -2.25 11.98 8.25
N PHE A 61 -2.59 12.52 9.42
CA PHE A 61 -3.07 13.89 9.52
C PHE A 61 -1.98 14.90 9.20
N HIS A 62 -2.38 15.99 8.57
CA HIS A 62 -1.55 17.18 8.44
C HIS A 62 -1.79 18.11 9.62
N GLN A 63 -0.71 18.65 10.16
CA GLN A 63 -0.80 19.65 11.21
C GLN A 63 -1.00 21.02 10.58
N SER A 64 -2.01 21.74 11.04
CA SER A 64 -2.22 23.14 10.72
C SER A 64 -2.37 23.96 12.01
N LEU A 65 -2.19 25.26 11.91
CA LEU A 65 -2.44 26.17 13.01
C LEU A 65 -3.72 26.95 12.72
N THR A 66 -4.58 27.07 13.73
CA THR A 66 -5.70 28.00 13.70
C THR A 66 -5.20 29.43 13.74
N ALA A 67 -6.07 30.41 13.45
CA ALA A 67 -5.73 31.84 13.55
C ALA A 67 -5.26 32.24 14.96
N ASP A 68 -5.72 31.52 15.99
CA ASP A 68 -5.35 31.74 17.40
C ASP A 68 -4.09 30.97 17.83
N GLY A 69 -3.42 30.29 16.87
CA GLY A 69 -2.16 29.59 17.12
C GLY A 69 -2.28 28.17 17.70
N TRP A 70 -3.50 27.62 17.79
CA TRP A 70 -3.70 26.24 18.23
C TRP A 70 -3.43 25.24 17.12
N GLN A 71 -2.83 24.11 17.49
CA GLN A 71 -2.62 22.99 16.58
C GLN A 71 -3.97 22.36 16.22
N GLN A 72 -4.16 22.12 14.94
CA GLN A 72 -5.32 21.43 14.38
C GLN A 72 -4.86 20.27 13.51
N GLU A 73 -5.57 19.15 13.60
CA GLU A 73 -5.36 17.97 12.78
C GLU A 73 -6.31 18.01 11.59
N VAL A 74 -5.74 17.89 10.39
CA VAL A 74 -6.49 17.85 9.15
C VAL A 74 -6.28 16.48 8.50
N TYR A 75 -7.36 15.73 8.34
CA TYR A 75 -7.35 14.43 7.68
C TYR A 75 -7.83 14.57 6.25
N GLU A 76 -6.97 14.24 5.31
CA GLU A 76 -7.35 14.17 3.90
C GLU A 76 -7.83 12.76 3.56
N LYS A 77 -9.03 12.69 2.97
CA LYS A 77 -9.53 11.42 2.43
C LYS A 77 -8.85 11.13 1.10
N LEU A 78 -8.38 9.90 0.95
CA LEU A 78 -7.83 9.44 -0.31
C LEU A 78 -8.91 9.46 -1.40
N ASN A 79 -8.64 10.20 -2.47
CA ASN A 79 -9.48 10.17 -3.65
C ASN A 79 -9.08 8.97 -4.53
N TRP A 80 -9.81 7.88 -4.41
CA TRP A 80 -9.57 6.62 -5.10
C TRP A 80 -9.58 6.74 -6.62
N THR A 81 -10.34 7.69 -7.17
CA THR A 81 -10.46 7.87 -8.62
C THR A 81 -9.24 8.56 -9.23
N SER A 82 -8.49 9.30 -8.44
CA SER A 82 -7.27 10.00 -8.87
C SER A 82 -5.98 9.35 -8.36
N ALA A 83 -6.09 8.41 -7.42
CA ALA A 83 -4.93 7.69 -6.91
C ALA A 83 -4.43 6.66 -7.95
N PRO A 84 -3.10 6.43 -8.04
CA PRO A 84 -2.52 5.47 -8.99
C PRO A 84 -2.70 4.02 -8.49
N VAL A 85 -3.92 3.65 -8.17
CA VAL A 85 -4.29 2.33 -7.64
C VAL A 85 -5.38 1.71 -8.49
N GLU A 86 -5.34 0.40 -8.63
CA GLU A 86 -6.37 -0.37 -9.32
C GLU A 86 -6.74 -1.61 -8.49
N PRO A 87 -7.98 -2.12 -8.57
CA PRO A 87 -8.32 -3.37 -7.92
C PRO A 87 -7.43 -4.50 -8.42
N ALA A 88 -6.94 -5.34 -7.51
CA ALA A 88 -6.35 -6.60 -7.91
C ALA A 88 -7.45 -7.52 -8.41
N ILE A 89 -7.20 -8.18 -9.54
CA ILE A 89 -8.18 -9.03 -10.22
C ILE A 89 -7.74 -10.48 -10.13
N THR A 90 -8.65 -11.35 -9.77
CA THR A 90 -8.47 -12.81 -9.77
C THR A 90 -8.42 -13.36 -11.20
N PRO A 91 -7.93 -14.58 -11.43
CA PRO A 91 -7.87 -15.17 -12.79
C PRO A 91 -9.22 -15.25 -13.51
N ASP A 92 -10.33 -15.30 -12.77
CA ASP A 92 -11.71 -15.27 -13.33
C ASP A 92 -12.27 -13.87 -13.55
N GLY A 93 -11.40 -12.83 -13.44
CA GLY A 93 -11.74 -11.44 -13.77
C GLY A 93 -12.52 -10.68 -12.69
N LYS A 94 -12.63 -11.21 -11.48
CA LYS A 94 -13.33 -10.55 -10.37
C LYS A 94 -12.35 -9.79 -9.47
N PRO A 95 -12.81 -8.74 -8.76
CA PRO A 95 -12.00 -8.10 -7.72
C PRO A 95 -11.57 -9.11 -6.66
N CYS A 96 -10.30 -9.06 -6.28
CA CYS A 96 -9.76 -9.93 -5.23
C CYS A 96 -10.26 -9.45 -3.86
N VAL A 97 -11.14 -10.24 -3.26
CA VAL A 97 -11.65 -10.02 -1.90
C VAL A 97 -11.52 -11.31 -1.13
N THR A 98 -11.03 -11.23 0.09
CA THR A 98 -10.88 -12.39 0.98
C THR A 98 -11.45 -12.12 2.35
N ALA A 99 -11.84 -13.17 3.04
CA ALA A 99 -12.32 -13.13 4.42
C ALA A 99 -11.18 -13.52 5.36
N VAL A 100 -10.88 -12.67 6.33
CA VAL A 100 -9.84 -12.91 7.33
C VAL A 100 -10.49 -13.03 8.71
N PRO A 101 -10.35 -14.15 9.41
CA PRO A 101 -10.80 -14.27 10.79
C PRO A 101 -9.91 -13.41 11.70
N LEU A 102 -10.53 -12.59 12.53
CA LEU A 102 -9.84 -11.73 13.49
C LEU A 102 -10.55 -11.84 14.85
N GLY A 103 -10.04 -12.70 15.72
CA GLY A 103 -10.69 -13.03 16.98
C GLY A 103 -12.08 -13.66 16.74
N ASN A 104 -13.12 -13.05 17.27
CA ASN A 104 -14.51 -13.49 17.12
C ASN A 104 -15.26 -12.84 15.94
N ARG A 105 -14.54 -12.13 15.08
CA ARG A 105 -15.10 -11.43 13.91
C ARG A 105 -14.46 -11.91 12.62
N THR A 106 -15.17 -11.70 11.53
CA THR A 106 -14.63 -11.89 10.17
C THR A 106 -14.54 -10.53 9.50
N VAL A 107 -13.36 -10.24 8.97
CA VAL A 107 -13.06 -9.01 8.26
C VAL A 107 -12.99 -9.33 6.77
N LEU A 108 -13.71 -8.58 5.95
CA LEU A 108 -13.57 -8.64 4.50
C LEU A 108 -12.52 -7.64 4.05
N VAL A 109 -11.55 -8.17 3.31
CA VAL A 109 -10.38 -7.42 2.84
C VAL A 109 -10.38 -7.44 1.32
N ALA A 110 -10.44 -6.27 0.72
CA ALA A 110 -10.20 -6.08 -0.71
C ALA A 110 -8.72 -5.83 -0.96
N VAL A 111 -8.23 -6.29 -2.09
CA VAL A 111 -6.84 -6.13 -2.49
C VAL A 111 -6.76 -5.12 -3.64
N TRP A 112 -5.92 -4.13 -3.47
CA TRP A 112 -5.57 -3.13 -4.48
C TRP A 112 -4.14 -3.34 -4.93
N ARG A 113 -3.81 -2.91 -6.12
CA ARG A 113 -2.44 -2.97 -6.63
C ARG A 113 -1.94 -1.62 -7.11
N VAL A 114 -0.66 -1.40 -6.90
CA VAL A 114 0.10 -0.26 -7.39
C VAL A 114 1.33 -0.78 -8.12
N ARG A 115 1.66 -0.22 -9.27
CA ARG A 115 2.89 -0.55 -9.98
C ARG A 115 3.98 0.43 -9.59
N VAL A 116 5.11 -0.13 -9.17
CA VAL A 116 6.36 0.61 -8.89
C VAL A 116 7.42 0.07 -9.85
N GLY A 117 7.38 0.55 -11.09
CA GLY A 117 8.20 -0.01 -12.16
C GLY A 117 7.86 -1.49 -12.41
N ARG A 118 8.81 -2.39 -12.14
CA ARG A 118 8.67 -3.85 -12.27
C ARG A 118 8.07 -4.50 -11.02
N VAL A 119 8.16 -3.82 -9.87
CA VAL A 119 7.60 -4.29 -8.60
C VAL A 119 6.11 -4.01 -8.56
N VAL A 120 5.32 -4.96 -8.08
CA VAL A 120 3.91 -4.78 -7.79
C VAL A 120 3.74 -4.68 -6.29
N LEU A 121 3.02 -3.66 -5.85
CA LEU A 121 2.63 -3.48 -4.46
C LEU A 121 1.15 -3.84 -4.32
N TYR A 122 0.85 -4.76 -3.42
CA TYR A 122 -0.51 -5.13 -3.04
C TYR A 122 -0.89 -4.47 -1.72
N LEU A 123 -1.99 -3.72 -1.75
CA LEU A 123 -2.50 -2.97 -0.61
C LEU A 123 -3.83 -3.57 -0.14
N LEU A 124 -3.87 -3.92 1.14
CA LEU A 124 -5.02 -4.55 1.77
C LEU A 124 -5.92 -3.47 2.39
N ALA A 125 -7.17 -3.42 1.96
CA ALA A 125 -8.19 -2.50 2.46
C ALA A 125 -9.32 -3.26 3.14
N ILE A 126 -9.63 -2.90 4.37
CA ILE A 126 -10.81 -3.42 5.07
C ILE A 126 -12.05 -2.77 4.44
N VAL A 127 -12.95 -3.60 3.88
CA VAL A 127 -14.18 -3.12 3.23
C VAL A 127 -15.42 -3.34 4.09
N SER A 128 -15.42 -4.36 4.94
CA SER A 128 -16.44 -4.56 5.96
C SER A 128 -15.98 -5.53 7.05
N TYR A 129 -16.67 -5.53 8.18
CA TYR A 129 -16.53 -6.54 9.24
C TYR A 129 -17.92 -7.03 9.67
N ARG A 130 -17.97 -8.32 9.96
CA ARG A 130 -19.18 -9.00 10.44
C ARG A 130 -18.91 -9.69 11.76
#